data_cad956118b4be7c6c0f70625d70e1fa3
#
_entry.id   cad956118b4be7c6c0f70625d70e1fa3
#
_cell.length_a   1.000
_cell.length_b   1.000
_cell.length_c   1.000
_cell.angle_alpha   90.00
_cell.angle_beta   90.00
_cell.angle_gamma   90.00
#
_symmetry.space_group_name_H-M   'P 1'
#
loop_
_entity.id
_entity.type
_entity.pdbx_description
1 polymer ?
#
loop_
_entity_poly.entity_id
_entity_poly.type
_entity_poly.pdbx_seq_one_letter_code
_entity_poly.pdbx_strand_id
1 'polypeptide(L)'
;MTLLVDSLNALDVKAVPIVLLVDSSGVIRRRNPSVKEVRDFLEMSPTSNEGEVEETKVPGQEWLQGDRAVLTGRLNAAIRYYQRELVQDAENARLHFRLGVAYRMKYDSPQGVSEDFGIAVRHWQRALQLDPNQYIWRRRIQQYGPVLDKPYPFYHWVREARAAIRARGETPVSLFVEPQGAELVGPRGETRVSDEAVNQPDPEGGIHRDDGSVVRIQSTLVPSTDVKQRGMRLHLFFELDAAQDYAWNNEAEPVRVWLDAQNDLQLSAQLIELPLPSMAVSDERREVDVDIRWTKSEAPTSVTGYVLYNVCEKKDGRCLLRRQDLEIPLKSMSTK
;
A
#
# COMPACT_ATOMS: atom_id res chain seq x y z
N MET A 1 14.64 -19.78 15.45
CA MET A 1 13.57 -19.78 14.42
C MET A 1 13.87 -18.65 13.45
N THR A 2 14.08 -18.95 12.18
CA THR A 2 14.36 -17.91 11.16
C THR A 2 13.04 -17.48 10.54
N LEU A 3 12.72 -16.20 10.60
CA LEU A 3 11.56 -15.63 9.93
C LEU A 3 11.93 -15.29 8.49
N LEU A 4 11.22 -15.88 7.53
CA LEU A 4 11.38 -15.57 6.11
C LEU A 4 10.19 -14.69 5.68
N VAL A 5 10.48 -13.60 4.99
CA VAL A 5 9.47 -12.69 4.44
C VAL A 5 9.55 -12.71 2.91
N ASP A 6 8.53 -13.30 2.25
CA ASP A 6 8.41 -13.33 0.79
C ASP A 6 7.70 -12.08 0.26
N SER A 7 8.38 -10.93 0.34
CA SER A 7 7.83 -9.65 -0.10
C SER A 7 7.58 -9.58 -1.61
N LEU A 8 8.31 -10.35 -2.40
CA LEU A 8 8.21 -10.39 -3.86
C LEU A 8 7.25 -11.47 -4.37
N ASN A 9 6.64 -12.23 -3.47
CA ASN A 9 5.81 -13.39 -3.81
C ASN A 9 6.54 -14.39 -4.73
N ALA A 10 7.84 -14.61 -4.47
CA ALA A 10 8.67 -15.53 -5.26
C ALA A 10 8.18 -16.98 -5.18
N LEU A 11 7.54 -17.33 -4.06
CA LEU A 11 6.94 -18.65 -3.82
C LEU A 11 5.58 -18.84 -4.52
N ASP A 12 5.07 -17.83 -5.22
CA ASP A 12 3.78 -17.85 -5.91
C ASP A 12 2.60 -18.21 -4.99
N VAL A 13 2.60 -17.66 -3.79
CA VAL A 13 1.54 -17.87 -2.81
C VAL A 13 0.29 -17.11 -3.25
N LYS A 14 -0.84 -17.79 -3.42
CA LYS A 14 -2.14 -17.18 -3.77
C LYS A 14 -2.96 -16.84 -2.53
N ALA A 15 -2.83 -17.66 -1.50
CA ALA A 15 -3.43 -17.49 -0.19
C ALA A 15 -2.66 -18.32 0.84
N VAL A 16 -2.86 -18.01 2.12
CA VAL A 16 -2.28 -18.76 3.26
C VAL A 16 -3.34 -19.63 3.91
N PRO A 17 -2.99 -20.73 4.58
CA PRO A 17 -1.65 -21.27 4.82
C PRO A 17 -1.04 -21.97 3.61
N ILE A 18 0.30 -22.01 3.56
CA ILE A 18 1.08 -22.82 2.62
C ILE A 18 2.11 -23.62 3.39
N VAL A 19 2.31 -24.87 2.99
CA VAL A 19 3.35 -25.75 3.56
C VAL A 19 4.36 -26.06 2.47
N LEU A 20 5.64 -25.92 2.79
CA LEU A 20 6.75 -26.23 1.89
C LEU A 20 7.64 -27.28 2.54
N LEU A 21 8.03 -28.31 1.77
CA LEU A 21 9.13 -29.19 2.14
C LEU A 21 10.39 -28.68 1.45
N VAL A 22 11.37 -28.31 2.27
CA VAL A 22 12.65 -27.76 1.81
C VAL A 22 13.76 -28.68 2.30
N ASP A 23 14.62 -29.11 1.41
CA ASP A 23 15.76 -29.97 1.78
C ASP A 23 16.94 -29.19 2.40
N SER A 24 17.96 -29.88 2.81
CA SER A 24 19.17 -29.31 3.45
C SER A 24 19.94 -28.35 2.53
N SER A 25 19.77 -28.45 1.22
CA SER A 25 20.36 -27.54 0.22
C SER A 25 19.47 -26.31 -0.08
N GLY A 26 18.33 -26.17 0.61
CA GLY A 26 17.40 -25.04 0.42
C GLY A 26 16.48 -25.18 -0.78
N VAL A 27 16.42 -26.36 -1.40
CA VAL A 27 15.55 -26.61 -2.58
C VAL A 27 14.15 -27.02 -2.13
N ILE A 28 13.13 -26.34 -2.66
CA ILE A 28 11.74 -26.70 -2.42
C ILE A 28 11.39 -27.98 -3.19
N ARG A 29 11.13 -29.06 -2.47
CA ARG A 29 10.79 -30.37 -3.03
C ARG A 29 9.29 -30.56 -3.25
N ARG A 30 8.46 -29.95 -2.38
CA ARG A 30 6.98 -30.03 -2.48
C ARG A 30 6.34 -28.76 -1.94
N ARG A 31 5.21 -28.40 -2.55
CA ARG A 31 4.26 -27.41 -2.04
C ARG A 31 2.98 -28.07 -1.61
N ASN A 32 2.44 -27.70 -0.46
CA ASN A 32 1.23 -28.24 0.14
C ASN A 32 1.21 -29.78 0.14
N PRO A 33 2.21 -30.44 0.77
CA PRO A 33 2.31 -31.88 0.78
C PRO A 33 1.18 -32.51 1.62
N SER A 34 0.80 -33.72 1.26
CA SER A 34 -0.03 -34.58 2.10
C SER A 34 0.74 -35.00 3.36
N VAL A 35 0.03 -35.46 4.39
CA VAL A 35 0.65 -35.96 5.63
C VAL A 35 1.62 -37.14 5.35
N LYS A 36 1.29 -37.98 4.35
CA LYS A 36 2.15 -39.07 3.91
C LYS A 36 3.45 -38.54 3.31
N GLU A 37 3.37 -37.58 2.39
CA GLU A 37 4.56 -36.97 1.75
C GLU A 37 5.46 -36.25 2.77
N VAL A 38 4.89 -35.63 3.81
CA VAL A 38 5.67 -35.03 4.91
C VAL A 38 6.43 -36.14 5.66
N ARG A 39 5.78 -37.24 5.97
CA ARG A 39 6.41 -38.38 6.69
C ARG A 39 7.53 -38.99 5.85
N ASP A 40 7.24 -39.33 4.61
CA ASP A 40 8.20 -39.89 3.67
C ASP A 40 9.44 -38.98 3.51
N PHE A 41 9.23 -37.67 3.45
CA PHE A 41 10.31 -36.67 3.34
C PHE A 41 11.18 -36.62 4.61
N LEU A 42 10.58 -36.69 5.80
CA LEU A 42 11.31 -36.67 7.07
C LEU A 42 12.09 -37.97 7.32
N GLU A 43 11.70 -39.10 6.73
CA GLU A 43 12.40 -40.39 6.77
C GLU A 43 13.53 -40.50 5.75
N MET A 44 13.56 -39.60 4.73
CA MET A 44 14.66 -39.54 3.78
C MET A 44 15.91 -39.00 4.45
N SER A 45 16.97 -39.79 4.46
CA SER A 45 18.31 -39.33 4.88
C SER A 45 18.74 -38.13 4.01
N PRO A 46 19.35 -37.08 4.59
CA PRO A 46 19.85 -35.97 3.82
C PRO A 46 20.89 -36.47 2.82
N THR A 47 20.57 -36.42 1.55
CA THR A 47 21.58 -36.63 0.49
C THR A 47 22.46 -35.41 0.47
N SER A 48 23.71 -35.56 0.89
CA SER A 48 24.77 -34.58 0.75
C SER A 48 25.15 -34.47 -0.74
N ASN A 49 24.35 -33.75 -1.49
CA ASN A 49 24.79 -33.20 -2.77
C ASN A 49 25.21 -31.75 -2.52
N GLU A 50 26.48 -31.57 -2.19
CA GLU A 50 27.21 -30.32 -2.39
C GLU A 50 27.38 -30.13 -3.91
N GLY A 51 26.27 -29.85 -4.61
CA GLY A 51 26.33 -29.32 -5.93
C GLY A 51 26.46 -27.79 -5.80
N GLU A 52 27.64 -27.25 -6.06
CA GLU A 52 27.80 -25.86 -6.40
C GLU A 52 26.77 -25.54 -7.46
N VAL A 53 25.81 -24.69 -7.12
CA VAL A 53 24.88 -24.11 -8.10
C VAL A 53 25.73 -23.12 -8.89
N GLU A 54 26.30 -23.57 -9.98
CA GLU A 54 26.96 -22.73 -10.96
C GLU A 54 25.92 -21.68 -11.40
N GLU A 55 26.19 -20.41 -11.13
CA GLU A 55 25.34 -19.27 -11.56
C GLU A 55 25.37 -19.16 -13.08
N THR A 56 24.69 -20.04 -13.76
CA THR A 56 24.45 -19.87 -15.20
C THR A 56 23.59 -18.62 -15.38
N LYS A 57 24.19 -17.58 -15.93
CA LYS A 57 23.46 -16.43 -16.47
C LYS A 57 22.58 -16.95 -17.62
N VAL A 58 21.35 -17.30 -17.32
CA VAL A 58 20.37 -17.63 -18.34
C VAL A 58 19.93 -16.31 -18.98
N PRO A 59 20.15 -16.10 -20.28
CA PRO A 59 19.65 -14.92 -20.99
C PRO A 59 18.13 -14.83 -20.84
N GLY A 60 17.60 -13.64 -20.55
CA GLY A 60 16.16 -13.41 -20.37
C GLY A 60 15.67 -13.53 -18.92
N GLN A 61 16.55 -13.53 -17.91
CA GLN A 61 16.17 -13.54 -16.50
C GLN A 61 16.70 -12.31 -15.74
N GLU A 62 16.64 -11.13 -16.35
CA GLU A 62 17.03 -9.87 -15.68
C GLU A 62 16.20 -9.59 -14.43
N TRP A 63 14.97 -10.11 -14.37
CA TRP A 63 14.13 -10.02 -13.18
C TRP A 63 14.74 -10.66 -11.94
N LEU A 64 15.57 -11.71 -12.07
CA LEU A 64 16.32 -12.29 -10.94
C LEU A 64 17.34 -11.30 -10.38
N GLN A 65 17.99 -10.50 -11.23
CA GLN A 65 18.87 -9.43 -10.79
C GLN A 65 18.07 -8.33 -10.09
N GLY A 66 16.85 -8.09 -10.55
CA GLY A 66 15.89 -7.23 -9.88
C GLY A 66 15.56 -7.73 -8.48
N ASP A 67 15.20 -9.00 -8.33
CA ASP A 67 14.90 -9.62 -7.02
C ASP A 67 16.10 -9.52 -6.06
N ARG A 68 17.32 -9.84 -6.52
CA ARG A 68 18.55 -9.68 -5.74
C ARG A 68 18.80 -8.23 -5.33
N ALA A 69 18.52 -7.29 -6.23
CA ALA A 69 18.66 -5.86 -5.96
C ALA A 69 17.67 -5.39 -4.89
N VAL A 70 16.42 -5.86 -4.90
CA VAL A 70 15.43 -5.60 -3.84
C VAL A 70 15.94 -6.13 -2.51
N LEU A 71 16.37 -7.39 -2.45
CA LEU A 71 16.84 -8.03 -1.22
C LEU A 71 18.09 -7.35 -0.61
N THR A 72 18.87 -6.66 -1.44
CA THR A 72 20.06 -5.90 -1.02
C THR A 72 19.82 -4.39 -0.89
N GLY A 73 18.56 -3.93 -0.95
CA GLY A 73 18.18 -2.53 -0.80
C GLY A 73 18.56 -1.63 -1.98
N ARG A 74 19.06 -2.20 -3.10
CA ARG A 74 19.42 -1.44 -4.31
C ARG A 74 18.20 -1.17 -5.20
N LEU A 75 17.22 -0.45 -4.65
CA LEU A 75 15.87 -0.31 -5.22
C LEU A 75 15.84 0.32 -6.61
N ASN A 76 16.64 1.36 -6.87
CA ASN A 76 16.74 1.96 -8.19
C ASN A 76 17.29 0.99 -9.24
N ALA A 77 18.20 0.09 -8.86
CA ALA A 77 18.69 -0.95 -9.75
C ALA A 77 17.61 -2.00 -10.03
N ALA A 78 16.88 -2.42 -9.01
CA ALA A 78 15.76 -3.35 -9.13
C ALA A 78 14.69 -2.83 -10.11
N ILE A 79 14.28 -1.58 -9.95
CA ILE A 79 13.30 -0.92 -10.82
C ILE A 79 13.77 -0.96 -12.28
N ARG A 80 15.04 -0.61 -12.55
CA ARG A 80 15.58 -0.66 -13.93
C ARG A 80 15.60 -2.07 -14.51
N TYR A 81 15.91 -3.11 -13.72
CA TYR A 81 15.88 -4.49 -14.19
C TYR A 81 14.46 -4.90 -14.59
N TYR A 82 13.48 -4.67 -13.72
CA TYR A 82 12.08 -5.00 -14.00
C TYR A 82 11.50 -4.20 -15.18
N GLN A 83 11.84 -2.93 -15.31
CA GLN A 83 11.38 -2.11 -16.43
C GLN A 83 11.91 -2.61 -17.77
N ARG A 84 13.20 -3.05 -17.84
CA ARG A 84 13.76 -3.62 -19.07
C ARG A 84 13.06 -4.91 -19.48
N GLU A 85 12.75 -5.77 -18.54
CA GLU A 85 11.97 -6.99 -18.83
C GLU A 85 10.54 -6.65 -19.30
N LEU A 86 9.90 -5.64 -18.71
CA LEU A 86 8.56 -5.22 -19.14
C LEU A 86 8.53 -4.63 -20.57
N VAL A 87 9.64 -4.13 -21.09
CA VAL A 87 9.73 -3.73 -22.51
C VAL A 87 9.51 -4.93 -23.44
N GLN A 88 9.91 -6.11 -23.01
CA GLN A 88 9.76 -7.33 -23.80
C GLN A 88 8.43 -8.05 -23.54
N ASP A 89 7.92 -7.97 -22.31
CA ASP A 89 6.66 -8.59 -21.87
C ASP A 89 5.86 -7.61 -21.01
N ALA A 90 5.18 -6.66 -21.65
CA ALA A 90 4.41 -5.60 -21.00
C ALA A 90 3.17 -6.10 -20.21
N GLU A 91 2.77 -7.36 -20.44
CA GLU A 91 1.63 -7.98 -19.76
C GLU A 91 2.03 -8.98 -18.67
N ASN A 92 3.29 -8.93 -18.24
CA ASN A 92 3.78 -9.79 -17.18
C ASN A 92 3.27 -9.33 -15.79
N ALA A 93 2.24 -9.99 -15.31
CA ALA A 93 1.62 -9.67 -14.02
C ALA A 93 2.62 -9.68 -12.85
N ARG A 94 3.56 -10.64 -12.85
CA ARG A 94 4.57 -10.78 -11.78
C ARG A 94 5.57 -9.64 -11.78
N LEU A 95 5.98 -9.17 -12.96
CA LEU A 95 6.89 -8.01 -13.07
C LEU A 95 6.19 -6.73 -12.59
N HIS A 96 4.93 -6.54 -12.95
CA HIS A 96 4.14 -5.44 -12.41
C HIS A 96 4.04 -5.52 -10.88
N PHE A 97 3.78 -6.70 -10.31
CA PHE A 97 3.74 -6.85 -8.85
C PHE A 97 5.08 -6.51 -8.20
N ARG A 98 6.20 -6.98 -8.75
CA ARG A 98 7.57 -6.71 -8.27
C ARG A 98 7.92 -5.22 -8.35
N LEU A 99 7.55 -4.56 -9.43
CA LEU A 99 7.72 -3.09 -9.55
C LEU A 99 6.94 -2.35 -8.47
N GLY A 100 5.70 -2.75 -8.22
CA GLY A 100 4.91 -2.18 -7.13
C GLY A 100 5.62 -2.33 -5.78
N VAL A 101 6.21 -3.50 -5.49
CA VAL A 101 6.99 -3.73 -4.26
C VAL A 101 8.23 -2.84 -4.22
N ALA A 102 9.01 -2.78 -5.32
CA ALA A 102 10.24 -2.00 -5.37
C ALA A 102 9.98 -0.49 -5.19
N TYR A 103 8.94 0.05 -5.84
CA TYR A 103 8.54 1.44 -5.67
C TYR A 103 8.01 1.73 -4.28
N ARG A 104 7.23 0.81 -3.67
CA ARG A 104 6.77 0.98 -2.30
C ARG A 104 7.92 0.99 -1.29
N MET A 105 8.87 0.08 -1.42
CA MET A 105 10.07 0.07 -0.59
C MET A 105 10.93 1.33 -0.78
N LYS A 106 11.01 1.83 -2.03
CA LYS A 106 11.69 3.09 -2.31
C LYS A 106 10.99 4.26 -1.64
N TYR A 107 9.66 4.34 -1.71
CA TYR A 107 8.86 5.34 -0.99
C TYR A 107 9.17 5.35 0.51
N ASP A 108 9.34 4.18 1.14
CA ASP A 108 9.67 4.04 2.57
C ASP A 108 11.14 4.32 2.88
N SER A 109 11.99 4.52 1.88
CA SER A 109 13.43 4.77 2.03
C SER A 109 13.74 6.26 2.08
N PRO A 110 14.94 6.66 2.56
CA PRO A 110 15.37 8.07 2.52
C PRO A 110 15.44 8.69 1.12
N GLN A 111 15.50 7.88 0.06
CA GLN A 111 15.49 8.36 -1.33
C GLN A 111 14.09 8.34 -1.96
N GLY A 112 13.07 8.03 -1.18
CA GLY A 112 11.69 7.96 -1.63
C GLY A 112 11.15 9.35 -1.93
N VAL A 113 10.38 9.43 -3.01
CA VAL A 113 9.58 10.61 -3.35
C VAL A 113 8.10 10.20 -3.33
N SER A 114 7.24 11.18 -3.16
CA SER A 114 5.80 10.95 -3.01
C SER A 114 5.16 10.22 -4.18
N GLU A 115 5.63 10.48 -5.40
CA GLU A 115 5.17 9.84 -6.61
C GLU A 115 5.40 8.32 -6.61
N ASP A 116 6.42 7.84 -5.90
CA ASP A 116 6.75 6.41 -5.81
C ASP A 116 5.58 5.59 -5.26
N PHE A 117 4.81 6.12 -4.30
CA PHE A 117 3.63 5.46 -3.77
C PHE A 117 2.54 5.27 -4.85
N GLY A 118 2.22 6.34 -5.58
CA GLY A 118 1.24 6.28 -6.67
C GLY A 118 1.68 5.33 -7.79
N ILE A 119 2.97 5.29 -8.10
CA ILE A 119 3.53 4.34 -9.08
C ILE A 119 3.37 2.91 -8.58
N ALA A 120 3.67 2.63 -7.31
CA ALA A 120 3.49 1.31 -6.72
C ALA A 120 2.04 0.82 -6.83
N VAL A 121 1.07 1.68 -6.49
CA VAL A 121 -0.36 1.37 -6.57
C VAL A 121 -0.78 1.04 -8.01
N ARG A 122 -0.35 1.84 -9.00
CA ARG A 122 -0.66 1.57 -10.42
C ARG A 122 -0.13 0.23 -10.89
N HIS A 123 1.10 -0.12 -10.53
CA HIS A 123 1.68 -1.41 -10.88
C HIS A 123 0.94 -2.59 -10.22
N TRP A 124 0.56 -2.49 -8.95
CA TRP A 124 -0.23 -3.53 -8.29
C TRP A 124 -1.63 -3.69 -8.88
N GLN A 125 -2.27 -2.59 -9.26
CA GLN A 125 -3.56 -2.65 -9.97
C GLN A 125 -3.42 -3.37 -11.32
N ARG A 126 -2.36 -3.04 -12.09
CA ARG A 126 -2.10 -3.72 -13.35
C ARG A 126 -1.83 -5.21 -13.15
N ALA A 127 -1.06 -5.58 -12.15
CA ALA A 127 -0.82 -6.98 -11.80
C ALA A 127 -2.13 -7.73 -11.53
N LEU A 128 -3.05 -7.15 -10.73
CA LEU A 128 -4.36 -7.73 -10.43
C LEU A 128 -5.28 -7.82 -11.66
N GLN A 129 -5.18 -6.86 -12.59
CA GLN A 129 -5.93 -6.93 -13.84
C GLN A 129 -5.46 -8.09 -14.72
N LEU A 130 -4.15 -8.33 -14.75
CA LEU A 130 -3.52 -9.37 -15.56
C LEU A 130 -3.70 -10.76 -14.93
N ASP A 131 -3.51 -10.91 -13.63
CA ASP A 131 -3.70 -12.17 -12.89
C ASP A 131 -4.59 -11.97 -11.65
N PRO A 132 -5.92 -11.99 -11.81
CA PRO A 132 -6.86 -11.83 -10.70
C PRO A 132 -6.89 -13.03 -9.75
N ASN A 133 -6.31 -14.17 -10.12
CA ASN A 133 -6.22 -15.37 -9.29
C ASN A 133 -5.11 -15.31 -8.23
N GLN A 134 -4.27 -14.29 -8.26
CA GLN A 134 -3.30 -14.02 -7.20
C GLN A 134 -3.98 -13.27 -6.04
N TYR A 135 -4.75 -13.99 -5.24
CA TYR A 135 -5.60 -13.41 -4.20
C TYR A 135 -4.83 -12.60 -3.16
N ILE A 136 -3.59 -13.00 -2.85
CA ILE A 136 -2.74 -12.30 -1.89
C ILE A 136 -2.33 -10.90 -2.36
N TRP A 137 -2.32 -10.62 -3.66
CA TRP A 137 -1.95 -9.30 -4.16
C TRP A 137 -2.98 -8.22 -3.78
N ARG A 138 -4.27 -8.60 -3.62
CA ARG A 138 -5.29 -7.67 -3.09
C ARG A 138 -4.92 -7.15 -1.72
N ARG A 139 -4.37 -8.02 -0.88
CA ARG A 139 -3.83 -7.63 0.42
C ARG A 139 -2.75 -6.56 0.30
N ARG A 140 -1.87 -6.64 -0.72
CA ARG A 140 -0.81 -5.63 -0.92
C ARG A 140 -1.39 -4.25 -1.14
N ILE A 141 -2.39 -4.10 -2.01
CA ILE A 141 -3.06 -2.82 -2.23
C ILE A 141 -3.72 -2.34 -0.93
N GLN A 142 -4.41 -3.22 -0.22
CA GLN A 142 -5.17 -2.86 0.99
C GLN A 142 -4.31 -2.59 2.22
N GLN A 143 -3.15 -3.22 2.35
CA GLN A 143 -2.27 -3.07 3.53
C GLN A 143 -1.12 -2.09 3.32
N TYR A 144 -0.64 -1.90 2.11
CA TYR A 144 0.50 -1.05 1.81
C TYR A 144 0.11 0.23 1.06
N GLY A 145 -1.07 0.28 0.51
CA GLY A 145 -1.70 1.52 0.20
C GLY A 145 -2.13 2.12 1.52
N PRO A 146 -3.39 2.03 1.86
CA PRO A 146 -3.91 2.59 3.10
C PRO A 146 -3.68 1.68 4.30
N VAL A 147 -3.59 2.28 5.47
CA VAL A 147 -3.58 1.56 6.76
C VAL A 147 -4.96 0.95 7.01
N LEU A 148 -5.01 -0.29 7.46
CA LEU A 148 -6.25 -0.91 7.92
C LEU A 148 -6.54 -0.42 9.34
N ASP A 149 -7.57 0.35 9.50
CA ASP A 149 -8.03 0.95 10.77
C ASP A 149 -9.08 0.12 11.51
N LYS A 150 -9.48 -1.00 10.95
CA LYS A 150 -10.47 -1.93 11.55
C LYS A 150 -10.15 -3.38 11.21
N PRO A 151 -10.69 -4.33 12.01
CA PRO A 151 -10.54 -5.75 11.75
C PRO A 151 -10.98 -6.11 10.34
N TYR A 152 -10.13 -6.82 9.62
CA TYR A 152 -10.39 -7.21 8.24
C TYR A 152 -10.32 -8.73 8.10
N PRO A 153 -11.44 -9.43 7.83
CA PRO A 153 -11.44 -10.88 7.67
C PRO A 153 -10.66 -11.29 6.43
N PHE A 154 -9.70 -12.19 6.60
CA PHE A 154 -8.85 -12.70 5.50
C PHE A 154 -9.67 -13.25 4.33
N TYR A 155 -10.75 -13.95 4.59
CA TYR A 155 -11.62 -14.53 3.56
C TYR A 155 -12.33 -13.50 2.66
N HIS A 156 -12.43 -12.23 3.06
CA HIS A 156 -12.97 -11.18 2.21
C HIS A 156 -12.14 -11.01 0.94
N TRP A 157 -10.83 -11.05 1.02
CA TRP A 157 -9.96 -10.92 -0.17
C TRP A 157 -10.19 -12.04 -1.17
N VAL A 158 -10.34 -13.28 -0.69
CA VAL A 158 -10.63 -14.45 -1.53
C VAL A 158 -12.02 -14.33 -2.15
N ARG A 159 -13.01 -13.95 -1.35
CA ARG A 159 -14.39 -13.77 -1.83
C ARG A 159 -14.49 -12.67 -2.87
N GLU A 160 -13.89 -11.53 -2.62
CA GLU A 160 -13.83 -10.39 -3.55
C GLU A 160 -13.11 -10.77 -4.85
N ALA A 161 -11.97 -11.43 -4.75
CA ALA A 161 -11.23 -11.91 -5.92
C ALA A 161 -12.07 -12.86 -6.78
N ARG A 162 -12.72 -13.83 -6.15
CA ARG A 162 -13.61 -14.77 -6.84
C ARG A 162 -14.81 -14.08 -7.51
N ALA A 163 -15.38 -13.07 -6.84
CA ALA A 163 -16.45 -12.28 -7.43
C ALA A 163 -15.98 -11.51 -8.66
N ALA A 164 -14.81 -10.89 -8.59
CA ALA A 164 -14.20 -10.16 -9.70
C ALA A 164 -13.89 -11.07 -10.90
N ILE A 165 -13.35 -12.27 -10.65
CA ILE A 165 -13.04 -13.26 -11.69
C ILE A 165 -14.33 -13.74 -12.40
N ARG A 166 -15.36 -14.06 -11.62
CA ARG A 166 -16.67 -14.47 -12.20
C ARG A 166 -17.33 -13.34 -13.00
N ALA A 167 -17.18 -12.09 -12.55
CA ALA A 167 -17.71 -10.93 -13.27
C ALA A 167 -17.04 -10.74 -14.66
N ARG A 168 -15.84 -11.27 -14.85
CA ARG A 168 -15.14 -11.33 -16.15
C ARG A 168 -15.54 -12.54 -16.99
N GLY A 169 -16.42 -13.40 -16.51
CA GLY A 169 -16.80 -14.66 -17.19
C GLY A 169 -15.77 -15.79 -17.00
N GLU A 170 -14.81 -15.62 -16.08
CA GLU A 170 -13.76 -16.61 -15.82
C GLU A 170 -14.09 -17.47 -14.59
N THR A 171 -13.45 -18.64 -14.47
CA THR A 171 -13.61 -19.54 -13.32
C THR A 171 -12.47 -19.31 -12.32
N PRO A 172 -12.77 -18.99 -11.04
CA PRO A 172 -11.74 -18.82 -10.04
C PRO A 172 -10.97 -20.10 -9.76
N VAL A 173 -9.66 -20.01 -9.58
CA VAL A 173 -8.81 -21.13 -9.18
C VAL A 173 -9.16 -21.56 -7.75
N SER A 174 -9.28 -22.88 -7.53
CA SER A 174 -9.48 -23.46 -6.19
C SER A 174 -8.26 -23.28 -5.31
N LEU A 175 -8.49 -23.04 -4.02
CA LEU A 175 -7.43 -22.99 -3.02
C LEU A 175 -7.22 -24.37 -2.40
N PHE A 176 -5.99 -24.65 -1.98
CA PHE A 176 -5.67 -25.87 -1.25
C PHE A 176 -6.40 -25.96 0.10
N VAL A 177 -6.49 -24.83 0.79
CA VAL A 177 -7.29 -24.66 2.02
C VAL A 177 -8.24 -23.49 1.82
N GLU A 178 -9.53 -23.73 2.07
CA GLU A 178 -10.53 -22.67 1.96
C GLU A 178 -10.60 -21.87 3.27
N PRO A 179 -10.62 -20.53 3.21
CA PRO A 179 -10.80 -19.69 4.39
C PRO A 179 -12.18 -19.92 5.04
N GLN A 180 -12.20 -20.08 6.36
CA GLN A 180 -13.43 -20.37 7.11
C GLN A 180 -14.08 -19.14 7.77
N GLY A 181 -13.44 -17.98 7.64
CA GLY A 181 -13.97 -16.72 8.15
C GLY A 181 -13.60 -16.38 9.58
N ALA A 182 -12.71 -17.17 10.19
CA ALA A 182 -12.21 -16.92 11.54
C ALA A 182 -10.94 -16.04 11.56
N GLU A 183 -10.30 -15.87 10.41
CA GLU A 183 -9.05 -15.15 10.26
C GLU A 183 -9.31 -13.64 10.19
N LEU A 184 -8.92 -12.92 11.21
CA LEU A 184 -9.01 -11.47 11.29
C LEU A 184 -7.62 -10.83 11.26
N VAL A 185 -7.52 -9.73 10.53
CA VAL A 185 -6.37 -8.83 10.61
C VAL A 185 -6.77 -7.69 11.54
N GLY A 186 -6.05 -7.54 12.64
CA GLY A 186 -6.30 -6.46 13.60
C GLY A 186 -5.99 -5.08 13.02
N PRO A 187 -6.61 -4.04 13.54
CA PRO A 187 -6.34 -2.66 13.13
C PRO A 187 -4.91 -2.25 13.50
N ARG A 188 -4.30 -1.42 12.67
CA ARG A 188 -3.09 -0.68 13.02
C ARG A 188 -3.50 0.72 13.43
N GLY A 189 -3.42 1.00 14.72
CA GLY A 189 -3.67 2.34 15.26
C GLY A 189 -5.16 2.74 15.24
N GLU A 190 -5.58 3.45 16.24
CA GLU A 190 -6.92 4.05 16.29
C GLU A 190 -6.85 5.46 15.67
N THR A 191 -7.37 5.62 14.46
CA THR A 191 -7.78 6.94 14.01
C THR A 191 -9.06 7.27 14.75
N ARG A 192 -9.05 8.31 15.59
CA ARG A 192 -10.25 8.75 16.29
C ARG A 192 -11.22 9.34 15.27
N VAL A 193 -12.30 8.61 15.01
CA VAL A 193 -13.46 9.12 14.29
C VAL A 193 -14.48 9.49 15.36
N SER A 194 -14.83 10.77 15.48
CA SER A 194 -15.92 11.17 16.37
C SER A 194 -17.24 11.05 15.62
N ASP A 195 -18.19 10.27 16.17
CA ASP A 195 -19.58 10.19 15.69
C ASP A 195 -20.43 11.38 16.12
N GLU A 196 -19.87 12.33 16.86
CA GLU A 196 -20.56 13.55 17.27
C GLU A 196 -20.58 14.56 16.12
N ALA A 197 -21.59 15.45 16.10
CA ALA A 197 -21.69 16.52 15.11
C ALA A 197 -20.38 17.34 15.11
N VAL A 198 -19.56 17.12 14.11
CA VAL A 198 -18.20 17.66 14.04
C VAL A 198 -18.28 19.11 13.64
N ASN A 199 -17.83 20.00 14.53
CA ASN A 199 -17.70 21.41 14.20
C ASN A 199 -16.51 21.62 13.25
N GLN A 200 -16.77 22.36 12.19
CA GLN A 200 -15.73 22.76 11.25
C GLN A 200 -14.64 23.59 11.99
N PRO A 201 -13.35 23.21 11.91
CA PRO A 201 -12.29 23.86 12.70
C PRO A 201 -12.01 25.33 12.31
N ASP A 202 -12.28 25.71 11.05
CA ASP A 202 -12.08 27.07 10.54
C ASP A 202 -13.24 27.48 9.64
N PRO A 203 -14.47 27.65 10.18
CA PRO A 203 -15.67 27.93 9.39
C PRO A 203 -15.63 29.29 8.71
N GLU A 204 -14.95 30.26 9.30
CA GLU A 204 -14.84 31.63 8.77
C GLU A 204 -13.65 31.81 7.83
N GLY A 205 -12.76 30.80 7.74
CA GLY A 205 -11.57 30.85 6.89
C GLY A 205 -10.54 31.89 7.34
N GLY A 206 -10.50 32.18 8.65
CA GLY A 206 -9.64 33.21 9.25
C GLY A 206 -8.17 32.82 9.41
N ILE A 207 -7.85 31.54 9.30
CA ILE A 207 -6.47 31.05 9.43
C ILE A 207 -5.68 31.38 8.17
N HIS A 208 -4.45 31.87 8.37
CA HIS A 208 -3.57 32.28 7.28
C HIS A 208 -3.26 31.09 6.35
N ARG A 209 -3.47 31.29 5.05
CA ARG A 209 -3.25 30.24 4.04
C ARG A 209 -1.78 30.06 3.71
N ASP A 210 -1.40 28.80 3.54
CA ASP A 210 -0.16 28.37 2.91
C ASP A 210 -0.46 27.87 1.48
N ASP A 211 0.36 28.25 0.54
CA ASP A 211 0.28 27.88 -0.87
C ASP A 211 1.08 26.58 -1.18
N GLY A 212 1.51 25.85 -0.16
CA GLY A 212 2.37 24.67 -0.25
C GLY A 212 3.86 24.98 -0.12
N SER A 213 4.22 26.19 0.27
CA SER A 213 5.61 26.60 0.44
C SER A 213 6.24 26.08 1.74
N VAL A 214 5.42 25.79 2.76
CA VAL A 214 5.87 25.25 4.05
C VAL A 214 5.66 23.75 4.14
N VAL A 215 4.45 23.30 3.78
CA VAL A 215 4.08 21.89 3.77
C VAL A 215 3.59 21.51 2.38
N ARG A 216 4.23 20.51 1.78
CA ARG A 216 3.77 19.91 0.55
C ARG A 216 2.74 18.82 0.86
N ILE A 217 1.54 18.96 0.30
CA ILE A 217 0.47 17.96 0.45
C ILE A 217 0.33 17.22 -0.87
N GLN A 218 0.32 15.90 -0.80
CA GLN A 218 0.10 15.06 -1.98
C GLN A 218 -0.99 14.03 -1.69
N SER A 219 -1.70 13.64 -2.74
CA SER A 219 -2.80 12.69 -2.67
C SER A 219 -2.60 11.52 -3.62
N THR A 220 -2.96 10.33 -3.17
CA THR A 220 -3.05 9.15 -4.03
C THR A 220 -4.42 8.50 -3.82
N LEU A 221 -5.10 8.20 -4.91
CA LEU A 221 -6.37 7.50 -4.90
C LEU A 221 -6.13 6.00 -5.10
N VAL A 222 -6.60 5.21 -4.14
CA VAL A 222 -6.53 3.75 -4.19
C VAL A 222 -7.94 3.22 -4.44
N PRO A 223 -8.26 2.72 -5.64
CA PRO A 223 -9.58 2.19 -5.94
C PRO A 223 -9.96 1.03 -5.04
N SER A 224 -11.25 0.93 -4.71
CA SER A 224 -11.77 -0.24 -4.00
C SER A 224 -11.52 -1.51 -4.81
N THR A 225 -11.08 -2.57 -4.14
CA THR A 225 -10.96 -3.91 -4.74
C THR A 225 -12.31 -4.63 -4.77
N ASP A 226 -13.32 -4.15 -4.05
CA ASP A 226 -14.68 -4.66 -4.09
C ASP A 226 -15.44 -4.04 -5.26
N VAL A 227 -15.73 -4.87 -6.28
CA VAL A 227 -16.43 -4.46 -7.51
C VAL A 227 -17.86 -3.95 -7.24
N LYS A 228 -18.45 -4.29 -6.08
CA LYS A 228 -19.79 -3.87 -5.69
C LYS A 228 -19.79 -2.52 -4.98
N GLN A 229 -18.68 -2.08 -4.45
CA GLN A 229 -18.55 -0.82 -3.74
C GLN A 229 -18.04 0.26 -4.68
N ARG A 230 -18.86 1.26 -4.90
CA ARG A 230 -18.47 2.49 -5.58
C ARG A 230 -17.71 3.34 -4.59
N GLY A 231 -16.40 3.28 -4.66
CA GLY A 231 -15.56 4.00 -3.71
C GLY A 231 -14.09 3.84 -3.98
N MET A 232 -13.33 4.64 -3.28
CA MET A 232 -11.87 4.59 -3.27
C MET A 232 -11.36 5.02 -1.91
N ARG A 233 -10.13 4.76 -1.63
CA ARG A 233 -9.43 5.29 -0.49
C ARG A 233 -8.52 6.42 -0.96
N LEU A 234 -8.67 7.56 -0.33
CA LEU A 234 -7.79 8.69 -0.47
C LEU A 234 -6.66 8.54 0.54
N HIS A 235 -5.44 8.45 0.06
CA HIS A 235 -4.24 8.54 0.86
C HIS A 235 -3.67 9.95 0.70
N LEU A 236 -3.59 10.69 1.81
CA LEU A 236 -2.94 12.00 1.90
C LEU A 236 -1.65 11.87 2.68
N PHE A 237 -0.62 12.53 2.22
CA PHE A 237 0.59 12.68 3.01
C PHE A 237 1.11 14.11 2.96
N PHE A 238 1.81 14.44 4.03
CA PHE A 238 2.24 15.79 4.38
C PHE A 238 3.75 15.74 4.60
N GLU A 239 4.47 16.55 3.89
CA GLU A 239 5.92 16.61 3.94
C GLU A 239 6.35 18.07 4.08
N LEU A 240 7.22 18.36 5.06
CA LEU A 240 7.82 19.68 5.19
C LEU A 240 8.69 19.95 3.94
N ASP A 241 8.61 21.15 3.38
CA ASP A 241 9.48 21.53 2.27
C ASP A 241 10.93 21.61 2.74
N ALA A 242 11.79 20.76 2.15
CA ALA A 242 13.20 20.70 2.53
C ALA A 242 13.99 21.99 2.27
N ALA A 243 13.48 22.89 1.40
CA ALA A 243 14.06 24.19 1.17
C ALA A 243 13.77 25.21 2.27
N GLN A 244 12.80 24.89 3.13
CA GLN A 244 12.37 25.72 4.25
C GLN A 244 12.87 25.10 5.57
N ASP A 245 13.28 25.95 6.51
CA ASP A 245 13.84 25.51 7.81
C ASP A 245 12.75 25.40 8.88
N TYR A 246 11.69 24.58 8.58
CA TYR A 246 10.57 24.31 9.47
C TYR A 246 10.62 22.92 10.10
N ALA A 247 9.96 22.78 11.25
CA ALA A 247 9.65 21.51 11.89
C ALA A 247 8.18 21.49 12.31
N TRP A 248 7.58 20.31 12.45
CA TRP A 248 6.26 20.16 13.05
C TRP A 248 6.29 20.59 14.50
N ASN A 249 5.29 21.37 14.92
CA ASN A 249 5.06 21.69 16.32
C ASN A 249 4.11 20.66 16.95
N ASN A 250 4.63 19.75 17.74
CA ASN A 250 3.84 18.69 18.39
C ASN A 250 3.33 19.10 19.79
N GLU A 251 3.68 20.29 20.29
CA GLU A 251 3.14 20.85 21.52
C GLU A 251 1.83 21.63 21.29
N ALA A 252 1.52 21.92 20.02
CA ALA A 252 0.27 22.55 19.61
C ALA A 252 -0.78 21.50 19.21
N GLU A 253 -1.89 21.97 18.63
CA GLU A 253 -2.92 21.11 18.09
C GLU A 253 -2.38 20.22 16.94
N PRO A 254 -2.89 18.96 16.80
CA PRO A 254 -2.45 18.05 15.76
C PRO A 254 -2.74 18.58 14.36
N VAL A 255 -2.14 17.96 13.36
CA VAL A 255 -2.58 18.18 11.97
C VAL A 255 -4.04 17.72 11.86
N ARG A 256 -4.91 18.60 11.39
CA ARG A 256 -6.35 18.36 11.21
C ARG A 256 -6.70 18.46 9.74
N VAL A 257 -7.32 17.42 9.22
CA VAL A 257 -7.86 17.38 7.86
C VAL A 257 -9.36 17.51 7.94
N TRP A 258 -9.90 18.53 7.31
CA TRP A 258 -11.33 18.71 7.11
C TRP A 258 -11.68 18.42 5.66
N LEU A 259 -12.71 17.60 5.42
CA LEU A 259 -13.27 17.34 4.09
C LEU A 259 -14.73 17.77 4.04
N ASP A 260 -15.09 18.49 3.00
CA ASP A 260 -16.44 19.05 2.87
C ASP A 260 -17.46 17.94 2.58
N ALA A 261 -18.58 18.01 3.31
CA ALA A 261 -19.71 17.13 3.05
C ALA A 261 -20.34 17.46 1.68
N GLN A 262 -20.59 16.42 0.89
CA GLN A 262 -21.29 16.54 -0.38
C GLN A 262 -22.45 15.53 -0.41
N ASN A 263 -23.60 15.91 -0.95
CA ASN A 263 -24.83 15.12 -0.90
C ASN A 263 -24.69 13.69 -1.46
N ASP A 264 -23.75 13.48 -2.39
CA ASP A 264 -23.56 12.20 -3.07
C ASP A 264 -22.32 11.44 -2.58
N LEU A 265 -21.60 12.01 -1.60
CA LEU A 265 -20.33 11.51 -1.11
C LEU A 265 -20.45 11.10 0.36
N GLN A 266 -20.05 9.88 0.65
CA GLN A 266 -19.91 9.38 2.02
C GLN A 266 -18.43 9.27 2.34
N LEU A 267 -17.98 10.02 3.34
CA LEU A 267 -16.63 10.00 3.87
C LEU A 267 -16.61 9.12 5.13
N SER A 268 -15.54 8.37 5.36
CA SER A 268 -15.36 7.65 6.63
C SER A 268 -15.23 8.61 7.81
N ALA A 269 -14.71 9.81 7.56
CA ALA A 269 -14.65 10.92 8.52
C ALA A 269 -14.61 12.25 7.78
N GLN A 270 -15.26 13.28 8.32
CA GLN A 270 -15.17 14.68 7.84
C GLN A 270 -13.99 15.42 8.48
N LEU A 271 -13.76 15.19 9.76
CA LEU A 271 -12.61 15.71 10.50
C LEU A 271 -11.73 14.55 10.92
N ILE A 272 -10.45 14.66 10.60
CA ILE A 272 -9.44 13.68 10.96
C ILE A 272 -8.30 14.41 11.65
N GLU A 273 -7.92 13.92 12.84
CA GLU A 273 -6.78 14.41 13.59
C GLU A 273 -5.66 13.36 13.54
N LEU A 274 -4.46 13.79 13.14
CA LEU A 274 -3.31 12.90 13.10
C LEU A 274 -2.72 12.75 14.51
N PRO A 275 -2.20 11.57 14.87
CA PRO A 275 -1.56 11.37 16.15
C PRO A 275 -0.33 12.27 16.31
N LEU A 276 -0.15 12.82 17.50
CA LEU A 276 1.03 13.61 17.83
C LEU A 276 2.18 12.70 18.31
N PRO A 277 3.38 12.85 17.77
CA PRO A 277 4.59 12.25 18.34
C PRO A 277 4.87 12.75 19.75
N SER A 278 5.65 12.00 20.51
CA SER A 278 6.04 12.38 21.87
C SER A 278 7.11 13.49 21.96
N MET A 279 7.76 13.79 20.84
CA MET A 279 8.77 14.87 20.75
C MET A 279 8.08 16.21 20.51
N ALA A 280 8.58 17.28 21.14
CA ALA A 280 8.03 18.64 21.00
C ALA A 280 8.05 19.14 19.54
N VAL A 281 9.11 18.81 18.81
CA VAL A 281 9.27 19.12 17.39
C VAL A 281 9.79 17.91 16.63
N SER A 282 9.41 17.81 15.35
CA SER A 282 9.81 16.69 14.48
C SER A 282 9.75 17.08 13.01
N ASP A 283 10.31 16.26 12.14
CA ASP A 283 10.35 16.50 10.69
C ASP A 283 9.91 15.29 9.84
N GLU A 284 9.32 14.28 10.49
CA GLU A 284 8.83 13.09 9.80
C GLU A 284 7.71 13.41 8.81
N ARG A 285 7.60 12.60 7.79
CA ARG A 285 6.44 12.56 6.90
C ARG A 285 5.21 12.08 7.68
N ARG A 286 4.07 12.74 7.48
CA ARG A 286 2.78 12.37 8.07
C ARG A 286 1.83 11.89 6.99
N GLU A 287 0.95 10.99 7.36
CA GLU A 287 0.00 10.41 6.41
C GLU A 287 -1.35 10.11 7.06
N VAL A 288 -2.41 10.14 6.25
CA VAL A 288 -3.76 9.78 6.66
C VAL A 288 -4.53 9.17 5.51
N ASP A 289 -5.42 8.26 5.84
CA ASP A 289 -6.30 7.57 4.90
C ASP A 289 -7.76 7.90 5.17
N VAL A 290 -8.52 8.13 4.08
CA VAL A 290 -9.95 8.40 4.13
C VAL A 290 -10.65 7.50 3.13
N ASP A 291 -11.63 6.73 3.58
CA ASP A 291 -12.51 5.99 2.67
C ASP A 291 -13.57 6.94 2.10
N ILE A 292 -13.66 6.95 0.78
CA ILE A 292 -14.61 7.75 0.01
C ILE A 292 -15.54 6.81 -0.73
N ARG A 293 -16.84 6.98 -0.56
CA ARG A 293 -17.87 6.21 -1.26
C ARG A 293 -18.89 7.18 -1.88
N TRP A 294 -19.52 6.76 -2.98
CA TRP A 294 -20.58 7.54 -3.62
C TRP A 294 -21.78 6.67 -3.98
N THR A 295 -22.94 7.30 -4.01
CA THR A 295 -24.23 6.62 -4.22
C THR A 295 -24.65 6.60 -5.68
N LYS A 296 -24.27 7.63 -6.45
CA LYS A 296 -24.60 7.75 -7.87
C LYS A 296 -23.79 6.80 -8.76
N SER A 297 -24.23 6.61 -10.00
CA SER A 297 -23.53 5.79 -11.00
C SER A 297 -22.16 6.34 -11.36
N GLU A 298 -21.99 7.66 -11.35
CA GLU A 298 -20.75 8.35 -11.63
C GLU A 298 -20.11 8.86 -10.34
N ALA A 299 -18.77 8.79 -10.28
CA ALA A 299 -18.03 9.39 -9.19
C ALA A 299 -18.16 10.92 -9.24
N PRO A 300 -18.19 11.61 -8.09
CA PRO A 300 -18.03 13.06 -8.03
C PRO A 300 -16.72 13.48 -8.73
N THR A 301 -16.67 14.72 -9.19
CA THR A 301 -15.48 15.22 -9.91
C THR A 301 -14.27 15.40 -9.00
N SER A 302 -14.51 15.89 -7.78
CA SER A 302 -13.47 16.15 -6.79
C SER A 302 -14.03 16.06 -5.37
N VAL A 303 -13.14 15.95 -4.40
CA VAL A 303 -13.38 16.20 -2.98
C VAL A 303 -12.65 17.49 -2.60
N THR A 304 -13.34 18.39 -1.93
CA THR A 304 -12.78 19.63 -1.40
C THR A 304 -12.64 19.59 0.11
N GLY A 305 -11.80 20.47 0.64
CA GLY A 305 -11.57 20.57 2.08
C GLY A 305 -10.33 21.41 2.37
N TYR A 306 -9.75 21.22 3.54
CA TYR A 306 -8.51 21.88 3.92
C TYR A 306 -7.76 21.13 5.02
N VAL A 307 -6.50 21.47 5.20
CA VAL A 307 -5.65 20.99 6.28
C VAL A 307 -5.21 22.15 7.14
N LEU A 308 -5.27 21.95 8.46
CA LEU A 308 -4.70 22.85 9.46
C LEU A 308 -3.49 22.18 10.09
N TYR A 309 -2.42 22.94 10.25
CA TYR A 309 -1.19 22.43 10.85
C TYR A 309 -0.37 23.50 11.53
N ASN A 310 0.40 23.06 12.50
CA ASN A 310 1.32 23.90 13.29
C ASN A 310 2.77 23.55 12.96
N VAL A 311 3.56 24.54 12.58
CA VAL A 311 5.00 24.41 12.29
C VAL A 311 5.79 25.49 12.99
N CYS A 312 7.06 25.21 13.32
CA CYS A 312 7.97 26.20 13.90
C CYS A 312 9.24 26.33 13.05
N GLU A 313 9.72 27.55 12.88
CA GLU A 313 11.04 27.83 12.32
C GLU A 313 12.13 27.27 13.25
N LYS A 314 13.05 26.48 12.70
CA LYS A 314 14.10 25.83 13.50
C LYS A 314 15.11 26.84 14.09
N LYS A 315 15.36 27.95 13.37
CA LYS A 315 16.33 28.99 13.81
C LYS A 315 15.74 29.97 14.80
N ASP A 316 14.57 30.54 14.49
CA ASP A 316 14.02 31.68 15.24
C ASP A 316 12.96 31.24 16.24
N GLY A 317 12.59 29.97 16.26
CA GLY A 317 11.58 29.40 17.16
C GLY A 317 10.16 29.95 16.96
N ARG A 318 9.91 30.68 15.87
CA ARG A 318 8.60 31.26 15.58
C ARG A 318 7.67 30.15 15.08
N CYS A 319 6.55 29.95 15.78
CA CYS A 319 5.57 28.97 15.44
C CYS A 319 4.38 29.58 14.67
N LEU A 320 3.89 28.87 13.68
CA LEU A 320 2.86 29.32 12.75
C LEU A 320 1.75 28.29 12.69
N LEU A 321 0.49 28.73 12.86
CA LEU A 321 -0.68 27.98 12.45
C LEU A 321 -0.99 28.33 10.99
N ARG A 322 -1.17 27.30 10.15
CA ARG A 322 -1.43 27.45 8.71
C ARG A 322 -2.63 26.63 8.28
N ARG A 323 -3.26 27.11 7.22
CA ARG A 323 -4.30 26.40 6.48
C ARG A 323 -3.86 26.23 5.04
N GLN A 324 -4.05 25.02 4.49
CA GLN A 324 -3.89 24.76 3.06
C GLN A 324 -5.19 24.16 2.53
N ASP A 325 -5.79 24.81 1.53
CA ASP A 325 -7.03 24.32 0.92
C ASP A 325 -6.73 23.13 0.01
N LEU A 326 -7.67 22.17 -0.05
CA LEU A 326 -7.57 20.93 -0.82
C LEU A 326 -8.64 20.89 -1.90
N GLU A 327 -8.23 20.52 -3.11
CA GLU A 327 -9.12 20.09 -4.18
C GLU A 327 -8.53 18.82 -4.82
N ILE A 328 -9.17 17.68 -4.56
CA ILE A 328 -8.66 16.36 -4.96
C ILE A 328 -9.56 15.80 -6.05
N PRO A 329 -9.10 15.73 -7.30
CA PRO A 329 -9.88 15.17 -8.40
C PRO A 329 -10.07 13.66 -8.20
N LEU A 330 -11.32 13.18 -8.19
CA LEU A 330 -11.67 11.77 -8.03
C LEU A 330 -11.66 10.98 -9.34
N LYS A 331 -11.60 11.65 -10.47
CA LYS A 331 -11.40 10.97 -11.75
C LYS A 331 -9.96 10.52 -11.86
N SER A 332 -9.74 9.22 -11.86
CA SER A 332 -8.47 8.63 -12.30
C SER A 332 -8.07 9.30 -13.61
N MET A 333 -6.88 9.89 -13.67
CA MET A 333 -6.30 10.28 -14.97
C MET A 333 -6.17 8.97 -15.76
N SER A 334 -7.12 8.76 -16.65
CA SER A 334 -7.08 7.68 -17.64
C SER A 334 -5.82 7.94 -18.46
N THR A 335 -4.76 7.19 -18.20
CA THR A 335 -3.57 7.20 -19.03
C THR A 335 -3.99 6.79 -20.43
N LYS A 336 -3.86 7.74 -21.36
CA LYS A 336 -3.85 7.44 -22.80
C LYS A 336 -2.69 6.52 -23.12
#